data_67c19a20f2ab198224f8991b9efe76dc
#
_entry.id   67c19a20f2ab198224f8991b9efe76dc
#
_cell.length_a   1.000
_cell.length_b   1.000
_cell.length_c   1.000
_cell.angle_alpha   90.00
_cell.angle_beta   90.00
_cell.angle_gamma   90.00
#
_symmetry.space_group_name_H-M   'P 1'
#
loop_
_entity.id
_entity.type
_entity.pdbx_description
1 polymer ?
#
loop_
_entity_poly.entity_id
_entity_poly.type
_entity_poly.pdbx_seq_one_letter_code
_entity_poly.pdbx_strand_id
1 'polypeptide(L)'
;RRPGRRNNMESVKICDLYDLTQSMAGEALGELTYPREILPKIKELIPALGEKLDPDVYEKKGENIWIAKSAKIAPTASITGPVIIGEETEVRPGAFIRGNALVGNNCVVGNSTELKNVILFNNVQVPHYNYVGDSVLGYKSHMGAGSITSNVKADKKLVVVKGSSEKWETGLKKFGAML
;
A
#
# COMPACT_ATOMS: atom_id res chain seq x y z
N ARG A 1 24.35 26.59 15.35
CA ARG A 1 24.37 25.17 15.79
C ARG A 1 22.93 24.74 15.94
N ARG A 2 22.43 23.88 15.06
CA ARG A 2 21.11 23.25 15.19
C ARG A 2 21.17 22.28 16.38
N PRO A 3 20.16 22.27 17.28
CA PRO A 3 20.13 21.28 18.34
C PRO A 3 20.08 19.91 17.72
N GLY A 4 20.93 19.01 18.23
CA GLY A 4 21.09 17.67 17.70
C GLY A 4 19.74 16.94 17.68
N ARG A 5 19.36 16.43 16.52
CA ARG A 5 18.33 15.39 16.42
C ARG A 5 18.81 14.24 17.29
N ARG A 6 18.14 14.00 18.39
CA ARG A 6 18.26 12.71 19.07
C ARG A 6 17.76 11.68 18.07
N ASN A 7 18.64 10.82 17.62
CA ASN A 7 18.28 9.66 16.82
C ASN A 7 17.46 8.69 17.68
N ASN A 8 16.18 8.98 17.85
CA ASN A 8 15.22 7.94 18.23
C ASN A 8 14.86 7.15 16.96
N MET A 9 15.83 6.40 16.44
CA MET A 9 15.63 5.49 15.31
C MET A 9 15.14 4.11 15.78
N GLU A 10 14.29 4.05 16.77
CA GLU A 10 13.90 2.76 17.37
C GLU A 10 12.44 2.41 17.23
N SER A 11 11.62 3.26 16.61
CA SER A 11 10.23 2.91 16.41
C SER A 11 9.93 2.58 14.96
N VAL A 12 9.63 1.31 14.71
CA VAL A 12 9.05 0.81 13.46
C VAL A 12 7.57 0.51 13.65
N LYS A 13 6.94 1.14 14.64
CA LYS A 13 5.52 0.99 14.96
C LYS A 13 4.66 1.85 14.05
N ILE A 14 3.44 1.41 13.81
CA ILE A 14 2.47 2.12 12.97
C ILE A 14 2.25 3.55 13.45
N CYS A 15 2.06 3.75 14.76
CA CYS A 15 1.80 5.07 15.33
C CYS A 15 2.92 6.10 15.12
N ASP A 16 4.13 5.65 14.84
CA ASP A 16 5.29 6.52 14.63
C ASP A 16 5.62 6.72 13.15
N LEU A 17 5.14 5.83 12.30
CA LEU A 17 5.44 5.82 10.87
C LEU A 17 4.33 6.45 10.01
N TYR A 18 3.06 6.32 10.41
CA TYR A 18 1.93 6.63 9.55
C TYR A 18 0.94 7.62 10.16
N ASP A 19 0.45 8.53 9.34
CA ASP A 19 -0.76 9.30 9.61
C ASP A 19 -1.99 8.47 9.19
N LEU A 20 -2.60 7.80 10.15
CA LEU A 20 -3.71 6.87 9.90
C LEU A 20 -4.97 7.55 9.38
N THR A 21 -5.09 8.88 9.51
CA THR A 21 -6.22 9.64 8.95
C THR A 21 -6.18 9.71 7.43
N GLN A 22 -5.04 9.38 6.84
CA GLN A 22 -4.79 9.44 5.40
C GLN A 22 -4.98 8.08 4.69
N SER A 23 -5.74 7.16 5.29
CA SER A 23 -6.06 5.88 4.66
C SER A 23 -7.42 5.35 5.12
N MET A 24 -8.15 4.73 4.21
CA MET A 24 -9.34 3.95 4.55
C MET A 24 -9.03 2.76 5.48
N ALA A 25 -7.79 2.29 5.49
CA ALA A 25 -7.32 1.23 6.38
C ALA A 25 -6.88 1.75 7.77
N GLY A 26 -7.05 3.05 8.05
CA GLY A 26 -6.53 3.68 9.27
C GLY A 26 -7.03 3.02 10.55
N GLU A 27 -8.30 2.68 10.64
CA GLU A 27 -8.87 1.99 11.81
C GLU A 27 -8.24 0.60 11.98
N ALA A 28 -8.21 -0.21 10.93
CA ALA A 28 -7.62 -1.56 10.96
C ALA A 28 -6.13 -1.54 11.30
N LEU A 29 -5.37 -0.57 10.77
CA LEU A 29 -3.97 -0.38 11.10
C LEU A 29 -3.78 0.08 12.55
N GLY A 30 -4.69 0.90 13.07
CA GLY A 30 -4.64 1.40 14.44
C GLY A 30 -4.79 0.33 15.52
N GLU A 31 -5.37 -0.81 15.18
CA GLU A 31 -5.49 -1.99 16.05
C GLU A 31 -4.19 -2.83 16.11
N LEU A 32 -3.23 -2.54 15.25
CA LEU A 32 -1.98 -3.28 15.11
C LEU A 32 -0.78 -2.47 15.66
N THR A 33 0.30 -3.17 15.95
CA THR A 33 1.53 -2.54 16.42
C THR A 33 2.50 -2.25 15.27
N TYR A 34 2.72 -3.23 14.41
CA TYR A 34 3.68 -3.14 13.31
C TYR A 34 2.98 -3.20 11.94
N PRO A 35 3.41 -2.38 10.97
CA PRO A 35 2.71 -2.31 9.67
C PRO A 35 2.69 -3.64 8.92
N ARG A 36 3.70 -4.49 9.08
CA ARG A 36 3.73 -5.82 8.46
C ARG A 36 2.58 -6.74 8.88
N GLU A 37 1.98 -6.49 10.03
CA GLU A 37 0.89 -7.32 10.57
C GLU A 37 -0.38 -7.20 9.75
N ILE A 38 -0.53 -6.13 8.95
CA ILE A 38 -1.67 -5.96 8.04
C ILE A 38 -1.57 -6.83 6.78
N LEU A 39 -0.36 -7.20 6.35
CA LEU A 39 -0.14 -7.86 5.06
C LEU A 39 -0.98 -9.13 4.87
N PRO A 40 -1.06 -10.06 5.82
CA PRO A 40 -1.90 -11.24 5.68
C PRO A 40 -3.41 -10.94 5.76
N LYS A 41 -3.80 -9.76 6.22
CA LYS A 41 -5.19 -9.33 6.44
C LYS A 41 -5.77 -8.53 5.28
N ILE A 42 -4.96 -8.02 4.37
CA ILE A 42 -5.40 -7.11 3.28
C ILE A 42 -6.49 -7.75 2.44
N LYS A 43 -6.36 -9.03 2.12
CA LYS A 43 -7.32 -9.77 1.29
C LYS A 43 -8.75 -9.74 1.86
N GLU A 44 -8.89 -9.83 3.17
CA GLU A 44 -10.19 -9.84 3.86
C GLU A 44 -10.65 -8.43 4.21
N LEU A 45 -9.70 -7.52 4.47
CA LEU A 45 -9.98 -6.14 4.79
C LEU A 45 -10.65 -5.40 3.64
N ILE A 46 -10.20 -5.61 2.39
CA ILE A 46 -10.72 -4.88 1.23
C ILE A 46 -12.21 -5.14 1.00
N PRO A 47 -12.72 -6.38 0.95
CA PRO A 47 -14.16 -6.61 0.84
C PRO A 47 -14.95 -6.00 2.01
N ALA A 48 -14.44 -6.13 3.23
CA ALA A 48 -15.11 -5.59 4.41
C ALA A 48 -15.23 -4.05 4.37
N LEU A 49 -14.22 -3.36 3.84
CA LEU A 49 -14.29 -1.91 3.60
C LEU A 49 -15.18 -1.59 2.40
N GLY A 50 -15.06 -2.35 1.31
CA GLY A 50 -15.78 -2.10 0.07
C GLY A 50 -17.30 -2.09 0.24
N GLU A 51 -17.83 -3.03 0.99
CA GLU A 51 -19.27 -3.12 1.26
C GLU A 51 -19.83 -1.95 2.10
N LYS A 52 -18.96 -1.17 2.74
CA LYS A 52 -19.33 0.02 3.52
C LYS A 52 -19.16 1.34 2.74
N LEU A 53 -18.59 1.29 1.54
CA LEU A 53 -18.37 2.48 0.73
C LEU A 53 -19.68 3.08 0.25
N ASP A 54 -19.70 4.42 0.18
CA ASP A 54 -20.84 5.17 -0.32
C ASP A 54 -21.06 4.86 -1.82
N PRO A 55 -22.21 4.29 -2.24
CA PRO A 55 -22.50 3.98 -3.63
C PRO A 55 -22.67 5.23 -4.50
N ASP A 56 -22.88 6.41 -3.90
CA ASP A 56 -22.90 7.66 -4.65
C ASP A 56 -21.48 8.10 -5.06
N VAL A 57 -20.46 7.66 -4.35
CA VAL A 57 -19.05 7.98 -4.62
C VAL A 57 -18.32 6.85 -5.33
N TYR A 58 -18.61 5.60 -4.96
CA TYR A 58 -17.94 4.41 -5.49
C TYR A 58 -18.86 3.55 -6.34
N GLU A 59 -18.29 2.96 -7.38
CA GLU A 59 -18.97 1.98 -8.23
C GLU A 59 -18.32 0.60 -8.05
N LYS A 60 -19.17 -0.42 -7.86
CA LYS A 60 -18.72 -1.82 -7.86
C LYS A 60 -18.59 -2.32 -9.30
N LYS A 61 -17.37 -2.39 -9.81
CA LYS A 61 -17.05 -2.76 -11.20
C LYS A 61 -16.91 -4.25 -11.45
N GLY A 62 -16.91 -5.06 -10.41
CA GLY A 62 -16.76 -6.51 -10.49
C GLY A 62 -16.75 -7.15 -9.10
N GLU A 63 -16.45 -8.43 -9.06
CA GLU A 63 -16.35 -9.15 -7.80
C GLU A 63 -15.20 -8.57 -6.96
N ASN A 64 -15.57 -8.00 -5.81
CA ASN A 64 -14.63 -7.35 -4.88
C ASN A 64 -13.77 -6.23 -5.53
N ILE A 65 -14.34 -5.50 -6.49
CA ILE A 65 -13.68 -4.34 -7.12
C ILE A 65 -14.56 -3.11 -6.95
N TRP A 66 -14.08 -2.11 -6.19
CA TRP A 66 -14.72 -0.82 -5.98
C TRP A 66 -13.81 0.29 -6.49
N ILE A 67 -14.33 1.11 -7.36
CA ILE A 67 -13.58 2.21 -7.97
C ILE A 67 -14.38 3.50 -7.78
N ALA A 68 -13.73 4.53 -7.24
CA ALA A 68 -14.35 5.84 -7.13
C ALA A 68 -14.74 6.38 -8.51
N LYS A 69 -15.93 6.97 -8.61
CA LYS A 69 -16.47 7.51 -9.89
C LYS A 69 -15.57 8.62 -10.46
N SER A 70 -14.84 9.33 -9.60
CA SER A 70 -13.88 10.37 -9.98
C SER A 70 -12.50 9.84 -10.38
N ALA A 71 -12.23 8.54 -10.15
CA ALA A 71 -10.97 7.93 -10.56
C ALA A 71 -10.84 7.81 -12.08
N LYS A 72 -9.64 7.99 -12.60
CA LYS A 72 -9.33 7.89 -14.04
C LYS A 72 -8.58 6.59 -14.30
N ILE A 73 -9.25 5.65 -14.93
CA ILE A 73 -8.67 4.33 -15.23
C ILE A 73 -8.38 4.23 -16.72
N ALA A 74 -7.13 4.03 -17.10
CA ALA A 74 -6.76 3.82 -18.49
C ALA A 74 -7.37 2.51 -19.02
N PRO A 75 -7.88 2.48 -20.27
CA PRO A 75 -8.49 1.27 -20.85
C PRO A 75 -7.55 0.06 -20.92
N THR A 76 -6.24 0.30 -20.95
CA THR A 76 -5.21 -0.74 -21.01
C THR A 76 -4.69 -1.19 -19.64
N ALA A 77 -5.23 -0.65 -18.55
CA ALA A 77 -4.94 -1.14 -17.21
C ALA A 77 -5.66 -2.47 -16.97
N SER A 78 -4.98 -3.38 -16.31
CA SER A 78 -5.55 -4.67 -15.86
C SER A 78 -5.77 -4.64 -14.36
N ILE A 79 -7.00 -4.89 -13.93
CA ILE A 79 -7.38 -4.86 -12.52
C ILE A 79 -8.06 -6.17 -12.14
N THR A 80 -7.53 -6.83 -11.12
CA THR A 80 -8.12 -8.04 -10.52
C THR A 80 -8.41 -7.77 -9.04
N GLY A 81 -9.58 -8.14 -8.57
CA GLY A 81 -9.96 -7.99 -7.17
C GLY A 81 -9.28 -8.97 -6.20
N PRO A 82 -9.40 -8.73 -4.89
CA PRO A 82 -10.07 -7.59 -4.23
C PRO A 82 -9.28 -6.28 -4.38
N VAL A 83 -9.95 -5.21 -4.75
CA VAL A 83 -9.33 -3.89 -4.97
C VAL A 83 -10.30 -2.76 -4.60
N ILE A 84 -9.78 -1.72 -3.94
CA ILE A 84 -10.44 -0.42 -3.84
C ILE A 84 -9.51 0.62 -4.45
N ILE A 85 -10.07 1.48 -5.30
CA ILE A 85 -9.36 2.64 -5.87
C ILE A 85 -10.10 3.90 -5.47
N GLY A 86 -9.41 4.77 -4.74
CA GLY A 86 -9.96 5.98 -4.15
C GLY A 86 -10.23 7.11 -5.14
N GLU A 87 -10.83 8.17 -4.62
CA GLU A 87 -11.24 9.35 -5.38
C GLU A 87 -10.05 10.07 -6.01
N GLU A 88 -10.25 10.64 -7.20
CA GLU A 88 -9.25 11.41 -7.95
C GLU A 88 -7.94 10.65 -8.23
N THR A 89 -7.93 9.33 -8.05
CA THR A 89 -6.78 8.48 -8.35
C THR A 89 -6.68 8.22 -9.84
N GLU A 90 -5.46 8.28 -10.36
CA GLU A 90 -5.14 7.99 -11.75
C GLU A 90 -4.44 6.64 -11.87
N VAL A 91 -5.03 5.74 -12.65
CA VAL A 91 -4.42 4.47 -13.05
C VAL A 91 -4.07 4.55 -14.52
N ARG A 92 -2.78 4.59 -14.82
CA ARG A 92 -2.23 4.88 -16.15
C ARG A 92 -2.16 3.65 -17.04
N PRO A 93 -1.91 3.85 -18.37
CA PRO A 93 -1.81 2.75 -19.33
C PRO A 93 -0.82 1.66 -18.90
N GLY A 94 -1.23 0.40 -19.08
CA GLY A 94 -0.40 -0.77 -18.80
C GLY A 94 -0.20 -1.09 -17.32
N ALA A 95 -0.84 -0.36 -16.40
CA ALA A 95 -0.81 -0.70 -14.99
C ALA A 95 -1.43 -2.09 -14.75
N PHE A 96 -0.81 -2.88 -13.86
CA PHE A 96 -1.26 -4.21 -13.51
C PHE A 96 -1.53 -4.31 -12.01
N ILE A 97 -2.80 -4.22 -11.60
CA ILE A 97 -3.23 -4.36 -10.21
C ILE A 97 -3.70 -5.80 -10.01
N ARG A 98 -2.89 -6.61 -9.36
CA ARG A 98 -3.11 -8.06 -9.23
C ARG A 98 -4.04 -8.47 -8.11
N GLY A 99 -4.62 -7.51 -7.41
CA GLY A 99 -5.49 -7.79 -6.29
C GLY A 99 -4.82 -7.67 -4.93
N ASN A 100 -5.66 -7.73 -3.90
CA ASN A 100 -5.33 -7.34 -2.54
C ASN A 100 -4.69 -5.95 -2.51
N ALA A 101 -5.28 -4.99 -3.25
CA ALA A 101 -4.75 -3.63 -3.34
C ALA A 101 -5.79 -2.60 -2.84
N LEU A 102 -5.41 -1.87 -1.82
CA LEU A 102 -6.12 -0.69 -1.35
C LEU A 102 -5.34 0.55 -1.78
N VAL A 103 -5.91 1.28 -2.74
CA VAL A 103 -5.32 2.51 -3.27
C VAL A 103 -6.14 3.69 -2.76
N GLY A 104 -5.47 4.60 -2.06
CA GLY A 104 -6.11 5.78 -1.48
C GLY A 104 -6.56 6.81 -2.50
N ASN A 105 -6.91 8.00 -2.01
CA ASN A 105 -7.32 9.13 -2.84
C ASN A 105 -6.11 9.87 -3.42
N ASN A 106 -6.30 10.52 -4.57
CA ASN A 106 -5.27 11.34 -5.24
C ASN A 106 -3.94 10.60 -5.47
N CYS A 107 -3.99 9.29 -5.67
CA CYS A 107 -2.83 8.48 -5.99
C CYS A 107 -2.55 8.46 -7.49
N VAL A 108 -1.32 8.10 -7.84
CA VAL A 108 -0.93 7.78 -9.21
C VAL A 108 -0.35 6.37 -9.24
N VAL A 109 -1.03 5.48 -9.94
CA VAL A 109 -0.52 4.15 -10.30
C VAL A 109 -0.15 4.21 -11.77
N GLY A 110 1.14 4.31 -12.03
CA GLY A 110 1.62 4.76 -13.33
C GLY A 110 1.77 3.67 -14.37
N ASN A 111 2.38 4.09 -15.49
CA ASN A 111 2.65 3.24 -16.63
C ASN A 111 3.40 1.96 -16.21
N SER A 112 2.82 0.82 -16.57
CA SER A 112 3.43 -0.51 -16.34
C SER A 112 3.84 -0.78 -14.89
N THR A 113 3.16 -0.14 -13.96
CA THR A 113 3.33 -0.40 -12.52
C THR A 113 2.50 -1.59 -12.11
N GLU A 114 3.11 -2.49 -11.36
CA GLU A 114 2.44 -3.67 -10.80
C GLU A 114 2.22 -3.50 -9.30
N LEU A 115 0.98 -3.74 -8.84
CA LEU A 115 0.61 -3.77 -7.44
C LEU A 115 0.14 -5.16 -7.03
N LYS A 116 0.60 -5.62 -5.86
CA LYS A 116 0.19 -6.92 -5.32
C LYS A 116 0.29 -6.92 -3.80
N ASN A 117 -0.84 -7.11 -3.13
CA ASN A 117 -0.92 -7.15 -1.67
C ASN A 117 -0.35 -5.89 -1.01
N VAL A 118 -1.02 -4.75 -1.24
CA VAL A 118 -0.52 -3.42 -0.85
C VAL A 118 -1.62 -2.54 -0.26
N ILE A 119 -1.19 -1.62 0.60
CA ILE A 119 -1.96 -0.45 1.01
C ILE A 119 -1.17 0.79 0.59
N LEU A 120 -1.77 1.59 -0.28
CA LEU A 120 -1.28 2.92 -0.65
C LEU A 120 -2.17 3.95 0.05
N PHE A 121 -1.57 4.78 0.90
CA PHE A 121 -2.25 5.90 1.53
C PHE A 121 -2.59 6.99 0.51
N ASN A 122 -3.31 8.03 0.95
CA ASN A 122 -3.63 9.14 0.07
C ASN A 122 -2.37 9.81 -0.48
N ASN A 123 -2.44 10.34 -1.70
CA ASN A 123 -1.38 11.08 -2.37
C ASN A 123 -0.09 10.27 -2.64
N VAL A 124 -0.16 8.96 -2.63
CA VAL A 124 0.97 8.10 -3.00
C VAL A 124 1.17 8.08 -4.51
N GLN A 125 2.42 8.15 -4.94
CA GLN A 125 2.78 8.09 -6.35
C GLN A 125 3.76 6.94 -6.62
N VAL A 126 3.35 6.02 -7.47
CA VAL A 126 4.17 4.94 -8.04
C VAL A 126 4.06 5.00 -9.57
N PRO A 127 4.67 6.06 -10.19
CA PRO A 127 4.21 6.56 -11.48
C PRO A 127 4.82 5.87 -12.69
N HIS A 128 5.94 5.15 -12.57
CA HIS A 128 6.70 4.67 -13.72
C HIS A 128 7.39 3.34 -13.47
N TYR A 129 6.92 2.27 -14.12
CA TYR A 129 7.60 0.97 -14.10
C TYR A 129 7.97 0.49 -12.70
N ASN A 130 7.06 0.64 -11.75
CA ASN A 130 7.29 0.22 -10.39
C ASN A 130 6.74 -1.18 -10.16
N TYR A 131 7.39 -1.96 -9.31
CA TYR A 131 6.79 -3.12 -8.67
C TYR A 131 6.62 -2.84 -7.19
N VAL A 132 5.37 -2.94 -6.71
CA VAL A 132 5.04 -2.76 -5.30
C VAL A 132 4.30 -4.00 -4.81
N GLY A 133 4.96 -4.79 -4.01
CA GLY A 133 4.40 -6.02 -3.47
C GLY A 133 4.60 -6.15 -1.97
N ASP A 134 3.59 -6.64 -1.28
CA ASP A 134 3.62 -6.91 0.18
C ASP A 134 4.13 -5.69 0.96
N SER A 135 3.54 -4.53 0.70
CA SER A 135 4.03 -3.22 1.14
C SER A 135 2.91 -2.32 1.67
N VAL A 136 3.29 -1.39 2.55
CA VAL A 136 2.45 -0.28 3.00
C VAL A 136 3.19 1.02 2.71
N LEU A 137 2.63 1.85 1.83
CA LEU A 137 3.19 3.15 1.47
C LEU A 137 2.34 4.26 2.12
N GLY A 138 2.94 5.02 3.02
CA GLY A 138 2.30 6.09 3.77
C GLY A 138 1.99 7.34 2.96
N TYR A 139 1.36 8.29 3.58
CA TYR A 139 0.89 9.52 2.96
C TYR A 139 1.99 10.28 2.22
N LYS A 140 1.74 10.62 0.97
CA LYS A 140 2.68 11.31 0.07
C LYS A 140 3.96 10.53 -0.26
N SER A 141 4.03 9.23 0.00
CA SER A 141 5.17 8.43 -0.46
C SER A 141 5.29 8.49 -1.98
N HIS A 142 6.51 8.53 -2.46
CA HIS A 142 6.83 8.56 -3.89
C HIS A 142 7.93 7.55 -4.21
N MET A 143 7.71 6.74 -5.21
CA MET A 143 8.75 5.84 -5.75
C MET A 143 9.25 6.38 -7.08
N GLY A 144 10.57 6.55 -7.21
CA GLY A 144 11.19 6.96 -8.47
C GLY A 144 11.01 5.93 -9.57
N ALA A 145 11.21 6.35 -10.82
CA ALA A 145 11.07 5.47 -11.98
C ALA A 145 11.94 4.21 -11.87
N GLY A 146 11.36 3.06 -12.17
CA GLY A 146 12.04 1.77 -12.11
C GLY A 146 12.31 1.23 -10.69
N SER A 147 11.89 1.94 -9.65
CA SER A 147 12.03 1.44 -8.27
C SER A 147 11.13 0.24 -8.03
N ILE A 148 11.63 -0.74 -7.32
CA ILE A 148 10.90 -1.96 -6.97
C ILE A 148 11.01 -2.27 -5.47
N THR A 149 9.97 -2.89 -4.91
CA THR A 149 10.01 -3.46 -3.57
C THR A 149 10.40 -4.93 -3.66
N SER A 150 11.64 -5.27 -3.28
CA SER A 150 12.04 -6.67 -3.21
C SER A 150 11.34 -7.33 -2.02
N ASN A 151 10.51 -8.34 -2.27
CA ASN A 151 9.66 -8.94 -1.23
C ASN A 151 10.00 -10.39 -0.87
N VAL A 152 10.84 -11.06 -1.66
CA VAL A 152 11.28 -12.42 -1.39
C VAL A 152 12.80 -12.47 -1.32
N LYS A 153 13.33 -13.03 -0.24
CA LYS A 153 14.79 -13.25 -0.13
C LYS A 153 15.23 -14.37 -1.07
N ALA A 154 16.43 -14.21 -1.63
CA ALA A 154 17.02 -15.23 -2.52
C ALA A 154 17.17 -16.60 -1.85
N ASP A 155 17.44 -16.62 -0.54
CA ASP A 155 17.55 -17.84 0.26
C ASP A 155 16.19 -18.43 0.72
N LYS A 156 15.09 -17.77 0.33
CA LYS A 156 13.69 -18.12 0.68
C LYS A 156 13.41 -18.24 2.18
N LYS A 157 14.30 -17.75 3.03
CA LYS A 157 14.10 -17.69 4.48
C LYS A 157 13.12 -16.58 4.86
N LEU A 158 12.63 -16.63 6.09
CA LEU A 158 11.79 -15.58 6.65
C LEU A 158 12.54 -14.24 6.70
N VAL A 159 11.79 -13.17 6.47
CA VAL A 159 12.35 -11.82 6.49
C VAL A 159 12.57 -11.35 7.92
N VAL A 160 13.71 -10.75 8.17
CA VAL A 160 14.07 -10.12 9.45
C VAL A 160 14.29 -8.63 9.21
N VAL A 161 13.57 -7.79 9.94
CA VAL A 161 13.82 -6.35 9.95
C VAL A 161 14.98 -6.07 10.90
N LYS A 162 15.98 -5.34 10.41
CA LYS A 162 17.16 -4.97 11.17
C LYS A 162 17.10 -3.49 11.54
N GLY A 163 17.09 -3.20 12.84
CA GLY A 163 17.31 -1.86 13.37
C GLY A 163 18.78 -1.63 13.72
N SER A 164 19.06 -0.50 14.33
CA SER A 164 20.42 -0.15 14.79
C SER A 164 20.91 -1.05 15.93
N SER A 165 20.03 -1.40 16.86
CA SER A 165 20.33 -2.20 18.04
C SER A 165 19.52 -3.49 18.14
N GLU A 166 18.43 -3.62 17.39
CA GLU A 166 17.50 -4.73 17.48
C GLU A 166 17.22 -5.38 16.13
N LYS A 167 16.72 -6.62 16.19
CA LYS A 167 16.24 -7.37 15.03
C LYS A 167 14.84 -7.87 15.33
N TRP A 168 13.95 -7.71 14.35
CA TRP A 168 12.57 -8.20 14.45
C TRP A 168 12.33 -9.30 13.44
N GLU A 169 12.03 -10.48 13.94
CA GLU A 169 11.57 -11.58 13.10
C GLU A 169 10.12 -11.31 12.65
N THR A 170 9.89 -11.28 11.35
CA THR A 170 8.57 -10.94 10.81
C THR A 170 7.63 -12.13 10.72
N GLY A 171 8.15 -13.35 10.71
CA GLY A 171 7.37 -14.56 10.43
C GLY A 171 6.91 -14.67 8.98
N LEU A 172 7.29 -13.74 8.11
CA LEU A 172 6.81 -13.64 6.73
C LEU A 172 7.90 -14.08 5.74
N LYS A 173 7.50 -14.82 4.71
CA LYS A 173 8.36 -15.13 3.54
C LYS A 173 8.39 -14.00 2.52
N LYS A 174 7.32 -13.18 2.50
CA LYS A 174 7.17 -12.03 1.60
C LYS A 174 6.97 -10.77 2.42
N PHE A 175 7.82 -9.81 2.20
CA PHE A 175 7.83 -8.54 2.90
C PHE A 175 8.53 -7.51 2.00
N GLY A 176 7.77 -6.50 1.58
CA GLY A 176 8.27 -5.43 0.72
C GLY A 176 8.77 -4.22 1.51
N ALA A 177 8.21 -3.05 1.22
CA ALA A 177 8.58 -1.79 1.86
C ALA A 177 7.46 -1.27 2.78
N MET A 178 7.87 -0.63 3.87
CA MET A 178 7.03 0.13 4.78
C MET A 178 7.57 1.58 4.76
N LEU A 179 7.00 2.42 3.89
CA LEU A 179 7.45 3.78 3.61
C LEU A 179 6.53 4.83 4.22
#